data_009c1c362e8138b6148bb78c38eee196
#
_entry.id   009c1c362e8138b6148bb78c38eee196
#
_cell.length_a   1.000
_cell.length_b   1.000
_cell.length_c   1.000
_cell.angle_alpha   90.00
_cell.angle_beta   90.00
_cell.angle_gamma   90.00
#
_symmetry.space_group_name_H-M   'P 1'
#
loop_
_entity.id
_entity.type
_entity.pdbx_description
1 polymer ?
#
loop_
_entity_poly.entity_id
_entity_poly.type
_entity_poly.pdbx_seq_one_letter_code
_entity_poly.pdbx_strand_id
1 'polypeptide(L)'
;MELEQIHQLIQQGQFERALQESFNNIEAHPDEVENYINSGVLLAEAGEIEKAERFFQRALTIKPDNGVIYYNLANVYFNEGRFQEAVKLYQEALSHHVDHKDTYYMLGLSLIQLDAKKQALPYIMRAAELDAQFEDLEVQFQFALLMCELEMFDQAIPVLNQILERDPQHANAQYNLTLALYMLNENIDAAIQGFERAVQMDSQHLLSQHALKTFRLIKAEEEA
;
A
#
# COMPACT_ATOMS: atom_id res chain seq x y z
N MET A 1 19.42 -10.33 -21.39
CA MET A 1 18.59 -11.07 -22.37
C MET A 1 17.69 -12.10 -21.68
N GLU A 2 18.21 -12.98 -20.83
CA GLU A 2 17.44 -14.07 -20.21
C GLU A 2 16.38 -13.59 -19.21
N LEU A 3 16.70 -12.63 -18.35
CA LEU A 3 15.74 -12.00 -17.42
C LEU A 3 14.60 -11.28 -18.15
N GLU A 4 14.92 -10.60 -19.23
CA GLU A 4 13.96 -9.88 -20.06
C GLU A 4 12.97 -10.84 -20.75
N GLN A 5 13.42 -12.03 -21.12
CA GLN A 5 12.58 -13.09 -21.66
C GLN A 5 11.63 -13.66 -20.62
N ILE A 6 12.09 -13.88 -19.37
CA ILE A 6 11.24 -14.34 -18.26
C ILE A 6 10.15 -13.28 -17.97
N HIS A 7 10.52 -12.00 -17.88
CA HIS A 7 9.53 -10.93 -17.69
C HIS A 7 8.51 -10.85 -18.83
N GLN A 8 8.92 -11.04 -20.09
CA GLN A 8 7.99 -11.08 -21.22
C GLN A 8 7.02 -12.28 -21.12
N LEU A 9 7.50 -13.44 -20.71
CA LEU A 9 6.65 -14.62 -20.51
C LEU A 9 5.62 -14.40 -19.39
N ILE A 10 6.03 -13.74 -18.29
CA ILE A 10 5.11 -13.34 -17.20
C ILE A 10 4.01 -12.39 -17.72
N GLN A 11 4.39 -11.33 -18.44
CA GLN A 11 3.45 -10.37 -19.03
C GLN A 11 2.47 -11.02 -20.01
N GLN A 12 2.88 -12.10 -20.68
CA GLN A 12 2.03 -12.89 -21.56
C GLN A 12 1.18 -13.95 -20.84
N GLY A 13 1.26 -14.04 -19.51
CA GLY A 13 0.55 -15.04 -18.71
C GLY A 13 1.10 -16.47 -18.87
N GLN A 14 2.31 -16.64 -19.42
CA GLN A 14 2.94 -17.95 -19.66
C GLN A 14 3.79 -18.39 -18.47
N PHE A 15 3.17 -18.46 -17.27
CA PHE A 15 3.87 -18.69 -16.00
C PHE A 15 4.67 -20.00 -15.96
N GLU A 16 4.13 -21.10 -16.48
CA GLU A 16 4.83 -22.40 -16.51
C GLU A 16 6.13 -22.33 -17.33
N ARG A 17 6.10 -21.61 -18.46
CA ARG A 17 7.29 -21.44 -19.31
C ARG A 17 8.29 -20.49 -18.66
N ALA A 18 7.83 -19.41 -18.04
CA ALA A 18 8.67 -18.49 -17.30
C ALA A 18 9.40 -19.21 -16.16
N LEU A 19 8.69 -20.08 -15.44
CA LEU A 19 9.26 -20.89 -14.36
C LEU A 19 10.28 -21.90 -14.88
N GLN A 20 9.99 -22.59 -16.01
CA GLN A 20 10.93 -23.54 -16.62
C GLN A 20 12.22 -22.83 -17.06
N GLU A 21 12.12 -21.67 -17.70
CA GLU A 21 13.29 -20.88 -18.09
C GLU A 21 14.08 -20.39 -16.87
N SER A 22 13.39 -20.00 -15.80
CA SER A 22 14.04 -19.62 -14.54
C SER A 22 14.83 -20.77 -13.93
N PHE A 23 14.30 -22.00 -13.97
CA PHE A 23 15.02 -23.19 -13.50
C PHE A 23 16.21 -23.54 -14.39
N ASN A 24 16.06 -23.44 -15.72
CA ASN A 24 17.17 -23.64 -16.66
C ASN A 24 18.33 -22.65 -16.37
N ASN A 25 17.98 -21.39 -16.05
CA ASN A 25 18.96 -20.37 -15.67
C ASN A 25 19.68 -20.71 -14.36
N ILE A 26 18.97 -21.24 -13.37
CA ILE A 26 19.57 -21.70 -12.10
C ILE A 26 20.54 -22.86 -12.35
N GLU A 27 20.19 -23.81 -13.22
CA GLU A 27 21.08 -24.93 -13.58
C GLU A 27 22.35 -24.46 -14.29
N ALA A 28 22.21 -23.45 -15.17
CA ALA A 28 23.35 -22.88 -15.90
C ALA A 28 24.21 -21.96 -15.02
N HIS A 29 23.59 -21.23 -14.09
CA HIS A 29 24.22 -20.20 -13.26
C HIS A 29 23.78 -20.32 -11.80
N PRO A 30 24.22 -21.35 -11.05
CA PRO A 30 23.72 -21.67 -9.70
C PRO A 30 24.11 -20.65 -8.61
N ASP A 31 25.04 -19.75 -8.90
CA ASP A 31 25.49 -18.71 -7.98
C ASP A 31 24.83 -17.33 -8.27
N GLU A 32 24.02 -17.21 -9.31
CA GLU A 32 23.28 -16.00 -9.63
C GLU A 32 22.00 -15.91 -8.79
N VAL A 33 22.03 -15.04 -7.80
CA VAL A 33 20.96 -14.88 -6.81
C VAL A 33 19.65 -14.41 -7.44
N GLU A 34 19.73 -13.61 -8.50
CA GLU A 34 18.59 -13.05 -9.24
C GLU A 34 17.67 -14.16 -9.80
N ASN A 35 18.25 -15.30 -10.24
CA ASN A 35 17.47 -16.42 -10.75
C ASN A 35 16.60 -17.06 -9.65
N TYR A 36 17.13 -17.14 -8.42
CA TYR A 36 16.36 -17.66 -7.28
C TYR A 36 15.26 -16.67 -6.83
N ILE A 37 15.55 -15.37 -6.84
CA ILE A 37 14.55 -14.34 -6.53
C ILE A 37 13.39 -14.43 -7.53
N ASN A 38 13.69 -14.45 -8.83
CA ASN A 38 12.68 -14.50 -9.88
C ASN A 38 11.84 -15.80 -9.79
N SER A 39 12.49 -16.94 -9.56
CA SER A 39 11.77 -18.20 -9.34
C SER A 39 10.89 -18.16 -8.11
N GLY A 40 11.36 -17.55 -7.02
CA GLY A 40 10.59 -17.36 -5.80
C GLY A 40 9.34 -16.49 -6.02
N VAL A 41 9.48 -15.37 -6.73
CA VAL A 41 8.35 -14.50 -7.10
C VAL A 41 7.33 -15.25 -7.95
N LEU A 42 7.77 -15.93 -9.02
CA LEU A 42 6.89 -16.70 -9.91
C LEU A 42 6.14 -17.81 -9.17
N LEU A 43 6.82 -18.51 -8.27
CA LEU A 43 6.19 -19.56 -7.46
C LEU A 43 5.14 -18.97 -6.49
N ALA A 44 5.42 -17.82 -5.91
CA ALA A 44 4.47 -17.13 -5.05
C ALA A 44 3.22 -16.67 -5.83
N GLU A 45 3.40 -16.12 -7.02
CA GLU A 45 2.28 -15.73 -7.92
C GLU A 45 1.46 -16.96 -8.36
N ALA A 46 2.08 -18.12 -8.49
CA ALA A 46 1.40 -19.39 -8.77
C ALA A 46 0.72 -20.02 -7.53
N GLY A 47 0.81 -19.38 -6.34
CA GLY A 47 0.27 -19.92 -5.09
C GLY A 47 1.13 -21.01 -4.43
N GLU A 48 2.34 -21.27 -4.95
CA GLU A 48 3.26 -22.28 -4.45
C GLU A 48 4.18 -21.72 -3.35
N ILE A 49 3.57 -21.20 -2.28
CA ILE A 49 4.24 -20.39 -1.25
C ILE A 49 5.41 -21.11 -0.59
N GLU A 50 5.23 -22.37 -0.18
CA GLU A 50 6.32 -23.15 0.44
C GLU A 50 7.53 -23.35 -0.49
N LYS A 51 7.29 -23.46 -1.79
CA LYS A 51 8.38 -23.53 -2.76
C LYS A 51 9.04 -22.17 -2.92
N ALA A 52 8.27 -21.08 -3.03
CA ALA A 52 8.79 -19.74 -3.09
C ALA A 52 9.72 -19.44 -1.90
N GLU A 53 9.29 -19.73 -0.68
CA GLU A 53 10.11 -19.58 0.53
C GLU A 53 11.46 -20.32 0.42
N ARG A 54 11.47 -21.54 -0.09
CA ARG A 54 12.74 -22.31 -0.27
C ARG A 54 13.69 -21.64 -1.25
N PHE A 55 13.16 -21.04 -2.33
CA PHE A 55 13.97 -20.31 -3.30
C PHE A 55 14.55 -19.03 -2.70
N PHE A 56 13.77 -18.25 -1.95
CA PHE A 56 14.27 -17.08 -1.22
C PHE A 56 15.30 -17.47 -0.15
N GLN A 57 15.08 -18.56 0.59
CA GLN A 57 16.06 -19.06 1.55
C GLN A 57 17.37 -19.46 0.86
N ARG A 58 17.28 -20.10 -0.32
CA ARG A 58 18.48 -20.40 -1.10
C ARG A 58 19.19 -19.13 -1.56
N ALA A 59 18.46 -18.13 -2.04
CA ALA A 59 19.01 -16.82 -2.39
C ALA A 59 19.76 -16.19 -1.20
N LEU A 60 19.17 -16.23 0.00
CA LEU A 60 19.81 -15.73 1.23
C LEU A 60 21.07 -16.50 1.63
N THR A 61 21.19 -17.80 1.29
CA THR A 61 22.46 -18.54 1.53
C THR A 61 23.57 -18.12 0.58
N ILE A 62 23.23 -17.60 -0.61
CA ILE A 62 24.20 -17.10 -1.60
C ILE A 62 24.60 -15.65 -1.25
N LYS A 63 23.62 -14.81 -0.89
CA LYS A 63 23.81 -13.38 -0.68
C LYS A 63 22.96 -12.88 0.51
N PRO A 64 23.43 -13.11 1.76
CA PRO A 64 22.64 -12.83 2.96
C PRO A 64 22.37 -11.33 3.21
N ASP A 65 23.16 -10.45 2.60
CA ASP A 65 23.08 -9.00 2.72
C ASP A 65 22.30 -8.34 1.58
N ASN A 66 21.65 -9.13 0.70
CA ASN A 66 20.85 -8.59 -0.39
C ASN A 66 19.44 -8.22 0.08
N GLY A 67 19.20 -6.94 0.34
CA GLY A 67 17.91 -6.40 0.80
C GLY A 67 16.72 -6.71 -0.12
N VAL A 68 16.96 -6.91 -1.43
CA VAL A 68 15.90 -7.23 -2.40
C VAL A 68 15.27 -8.60 -2.12
N ILE A 69 16.05 -9.56 -1.59
CA ILE A 69 15.51 -10.87 -1.20
C ILE A 69 14.51 -10.72 -0.05
N TYR A 70 14.88 -9.97 0.97
CA TYR A 70 14.01 -9.68 2.12
C TYR A 70 12.75 -8.96 1.69
N TYR A 71 12.87 -7.95 0.81
CA TYR A 71 11.72 -7.21 0.28
C TYR A 71 10.74 -8.12 -0.45
N ASN A 72 11.21 -8.97 -1.37
CA ASN A 72 10.33 -9.88 -2.12
C ASN A 72 9.68 -10.95 -1.22
N LEU A 73 10.44 -11.52 -0.27
CA LEU A 73 9.88 -12.46 0.69
C LEU A 73 8.87 -11.79 1.63
N ALA A 74 9.10 -10.52 1.99
CA ALA A 74 8.15 -9.73 2.76
C ALA A 74 6.83 -9.53 2.01
N ASN A 75 6.89 -9.24 0.69
CA ASN A 75 5.70 -9.14 -0.16
C ASN A 75 4.89 -10.45 -0.18
N VAL A 76 5.58 -11.61 -0.26
CA VAL A 76 4.92 -12.91 -0.17
C VAL A 76 4.18 -13.04 1.17
N TYR A 77 4.83 -12.74 2.28
CA TYR A 77 4.21 -12.85 3.61
C TYR A 77 3.09 -11.84 3.83
N PHE A 78 3.20 -10.64 3.27
CA PHE A 78 2.12 -9.67 3.29
C PHE A 78 0.87 -10.19 2.58
N ASN A 79 1.03 -10.75 1.38
CA ASN A 79 -0.07 -11.31 0.59
C ASN A 79 -0.73 -12.53 1.26
N GLU A 80 0.04 -13.30 2.04
CA GLU A 80 -0.46 -14.42 2.86
C GLU A 80 -1.09 -13.97 4.19
N GLY A 81 -1.16 -12.66 4.48
CA GLY A 81 -1.66 -12.13 5.75
C GLY A 81 -0.72 -12.36 6.94
N ARG A 82 0.51 -12.76 6.71
CA ARG A 82 1.55 -12.99 7.73
C ARG A 82 2.26 -11.67 8.08
N PHE A 83 1.49 -10.68 8.52
CA PHE A 83 1.95 -9.30 8.65
C PHE A 83 3.10 -9.11 9.64
N GLN A 84 3.14 -9.89 10.76
CA GLN A 84 4.26 -9.80 11.72
C GLN A 84 5.59 -10.21 11.10
N GLU A 85 5.57 -11.19 10.21
CA GLU A 85 6.76 -11.69 9.53
C GLU A 85 7.14 -10.72 8.39
N ALA A 86 6.16 -10.19 7.67
CA ALA A 86 6.37 -9.17 6.65
C ALA A 86 7.06 -7.92 7.25
N VAL A 87 6.60 -7.42 8.41
CA VAL A 87 7.23 -6.28 9.12
C VAL A 87 8.72 -6.53 9.35
N LYS A 88 9.10 -7.71 9.89
CA LYS A 88 10.50 -8.03 10.16
C LYS A 88 11.34 -8.02 8.89
N LEU A 89 10.81 -8.62 7.81
CA LEU A 89 11.53 -8.71 6.55
C LEU A 89 11.64 -7.37 5.82
N TYR A 90 10.62 -6.51 5.87
CA TYR A 90 10.76 -5.14 5.36
C TYR A 90 11.78 -4.32 6.16
N GLN A 91 11.86 -4.52 7.49
CA GLN A 91 12.91 -3.89 8.31
C GLN A 91 14.30 -4.39 7.94
N GLU A 92 14.46 -5.70 7.66
CA GLU A 92 15.72 -6.23 7.13
C GLU A 92 16.03 -5.65 5.75
N ALA A 93 15.05 -5.54 4.85
CA ALA A 93 15.23 -4.90 3.55
C ALA A 93 15.75 -3.46 3.68
N LEU A 94 15.16 -2.66 4.58
CA LEU A 94 15.61 -1.30 4.88
C LEU A 94 17.05 -1.28 5.46
N SER A 95 17.39 -2.23 6.36
CA SER A 95 18.74 -2.34 6.93
C SER A 95 19.79 -2.66 5.87
N HIS A 96 19.38 -3.31 4.79
CA HIS A 96 20.20 -3.64 3.61
C HIS A 96 19.98 -2.67 2.43
N HIS A 97 19.60 -1.41 2.73
CA HIS A 97 19.53 -0.29 1.78
C HIS A 97 18.47 -0.41 0.66
N VAL A 98 17.39 -1.15 0.88
CA VAL A 98 16.20 -1.11 0.02
C VAL A 98 15.24 -0.06 0.58
N ASP A 99 15.66 1.21 0.51
CA ASP A 99 15.03 2.37 1.14
C ASP A 99 14.18 3.22 0.18
N HIS A 100 13.54 2.57 -0.79
CA HIS A 100 12.62 3.22 -1.73
C HIS A 100 11.19 3.32 -1.17
N LYS A 101 10.36 4.15 -1.81
CA LYS A 101 8.97 4.45 -1.45
C LYS A 101 8.17 3.19 -1.06
N ASP A 102 8.20 2.18 -1.92
CA ASP A 102 7.37 0.98 -1.75
C ASP A 102 7.74 0.17 -0.52
N THR A 103 9.02 0.12 -0.13
CA THR A 103 9.44 -0.60 1.09
C THR A 103 8.86 0.07 2.34
N TYR A 104 8.92 1.39 2.42
CA TYR A 104 8.32 2.14 3.52
C TYR A 104 6.80 1.99 3.53
N TYR A 105 6.17 2.09 2.36
CA TYR A 105 4.73 1.97 2.21
C TYR A 105 4.23 0.59 2.68
N MET A 106 4.83 -0.49 2.18
CA MET A 106 4.44 -1.86 2.52
C MET A 106 4.72 -2.21 3.99
N LEU A 107 5.81 -1.69 4.56
CA LEU A 107 6.06 -1.80 6.01
C LEU A 107 4.98 -1.09 6.81
N GLY A 108 4.63 0.12 6.42
CA GLY A 108 3.56 0.89 7.06
C GLY A 108 2.21 0.19 6.96
N LEU A 109 1.85 -0.32 5.77
CA LEU A 109 0.61 -1.09 5.58
C LEU A 109 0.59 -2.37 6.44
N SER A 110 1.72 -3.08 6.53
CA SER A 110 1.83 -4.27 7.39
C SER A 110 1.55 -3.94 8.86
N LEU A 111 2.03 -2.80 9.34
CA LEU A 111 1.78 -2.32 10.70
C LEU A 111 0.31 -1.88 10.89
N ILE A 112 -0.32 -1.27 9.87
CA ILE A 112 -1.75 -0.93 9.90
C ILE A 112 -2.59 -2.20 10.02
N GLN A 113 -2.27 -3.26 9.28
CA GLN A 113 -2.96 -4.54 9.36
C GLN A 113 -2.83 -5.20 10.75
N LEU A 114 -1.81 -4.84 11.52
CA LEU A 114 -1.59 -5.26 12.91
C LEU A 114 -2.23 -4.32 13.94
N ASP A 115 -3.04 -3.35 13.51
CA ASP A 115 -3.59 -2.27 14.33
C ASP A 115 -2.53 -1.42 15.06
N ALA A 116 -1.31 -1.40 14.54
CA ALA A 116 -0.18 -0.65 15.08
C ALA A 116 -0.03 0.74 14.41
N LYS A 117 -1.13 1.48 14.28
CA LYS A 117 -1.25 2.74 13.51
C LYS A 117 -0.20 3.78 13.88
N LYS A 118 0.06 3.98 15.18
CA LYS A 118 1.10 4.93 15.62
C LYS A 118 2.51 4.54 15.19
N GLN A 119 2.78 3.24 15.11
CA GLN A 119 4.06 2.72 14.63
C GLN A 119 4.17 2.78 13.10
N ALA A 120 3.04 2.68 12.40
CA ALA A 120 2.95 2.78 10.93
C ALA A 120 3.25 4.21 10.44
N LEU A 121 2.84 5.23 11.21
CA LEU A 121 2.87 6.63 10.79
C LEU A 121 4.24 7.09 10.23
N PRO A 122 5.39 6.88 10.88
CA PRO A 122 6.67 7.34 10.35
C PRO A 122 7.04 6.66 9.01
N TYR A 123 6.60 5.44 8.79
CA TYR A 123 6.88 4.72 7.55
C TYR A 123 5.97 5.19 6.41
N ILE A 124 4.66 5.31 6.64
CA ILE A 124 3.73 5.86 5.63
C ILE A 124 4.07 7.32 5.31
N MET A 125 4.42 8.13 6.31
CA MET A 125 4.90 9.50 6.11
C MET A 125 6.16 9.52 5.23
N ARG A 126 7.13 8.65 5.50
CA ARG A 126 8.35 8.57 4.69
C ARG A 126 8.06 8.16 3.25
N ALA A 127 7.14 7.22 3.02
CA ALA A 127 6.69 6.86 1.68
C ALA A 127 6.06 8.06 0.95
N ALA A 128 5.18 8.82 1.62
CA ALA A 128 4.57 10.02 1.08
C ALA A 128 5.59 11.14 0.78
N GLU A 129 6.59 11.34 1.64
CA GLU A 129 7.70 12.27 1.37
C GLU A 129 8.51 11.91 0.13
N LEU A 130 8.75 10.62 -0.10
CA LEU A 130 9.44 10.12 -1.30
C LEU A 130 8.60 10.29 -2.58
N ASP A 131 7.29 10.43 -2.43
CA ASP A 131 6.33 10.77 -3.49
C ASP A 131 5.93 12.26 -3.48
N ALA A 132 6.87 13.16 -3.23
CA ALA A 132 6.62 14.60 -3.08
C ALA A 132 5.91 15.27 -4.29
N GLN A 133 5.91 14.65 -5.45
CA GLN A 133 5.22 15.12 -6.65
C GLN A 133 3.76 14.68 -6.74
N PHE A 134 3.26 13.90 -5.78
CA PHE A 134 1.91 13.33 -5.81
C PHE A 134 1.65 12.53 -7.10
N GLU A 135 2.60 11.70 -7.50
CA GLU A 135 2.47 10.79 -8.65
C GLU A 135 1.65 9.55 -8.28
N ASP A 136 1.72 9.15 -7.01
CA ASP A 136 1.01 8.00 -6.45
C ASP A 136 -0.01 8.47 -5.42
N LEU A 137 -1.22 8.79 -5.90
CA LEU A 137 -2.30 9.29 -5.03
C LEU A 137 -2.73 8.28 -3.97
N GLU A 138 -2.50 6.97 -4.18
CA GLU A 138 -2.83 5.95 -3.18
C GLU A 138 -1.92 6.09 -1.94
N VAL A 139 -0.61 6.27 -2.13
CA VAL A 139 0.33 6.51 -1.01
C VAL A 139 -0.05 7.77 -0.23
N GLN A 140 -0.37 8.86 -0.93
CA GLN A 140 -0.79 10.13 -0.32
C GLN A 140 -2.12 10.00 0.41
N PHE A 141 -3.07 9.25 -0.17
CA PHE A 141 -4.36 9.02 0.45
C PHE A 141 -4.24 8.15 1.71
N GLN A 142 -3.46 7.08 1.68
CA GLN A 142 -3.20 6.25 2.86
C GLN A 142 -2.52 7.06 3.98
N PHE A 143 -1.62 7.99 3.64
CA PHE A 143 -1.02 8.90 4.61
C PHE A 143 -2.07 9.81 5.24
N ALA A 144 -2.91 10.46 4.43
CA ALA A 144 -3.98 11.32 4.92
C ALA A 144 -5.02 10.55 5.77
N LEU A 145 -5.39 9.34 5.32
CA LEU A 145 -6.32 8.47 6.04
C LEU A 145 -5.78 8.10 7.43
N LEU A 146 -4.51 7.67 7.49
CA LEU A 146 -3.85 7.31 8.75
C LEU A 146 -3.79 8.52 9.70
N MET A 147 -3.52 9.72 9.20
CA MET A 147 -3.58 10.95 10.00
C MET A 147 -4.98 11.22 10.53
N CYS A 148 -6.04 11.03 9.72
CA CYS A 148 -7.43 11.16 10.19
C CYS A 148 -7.75 10.14 11.29
N GLU A 149 -7.32 8.89 11.14
CA GLU A 149 -7.50 7.83 12.13
C GLU A 149 -6.74 8.07 13.45
N LEU A 150 -5.66 8.87 13.39
CA LEU A 150 -4.89 9.32 14.55
C LEU A 150 -5.34 10.71 15.07
N GLU A 151 -6.46 11.23 14.58
CA GLU A 151 -7.04 12.54 14.94
C GLU A 151 -6.13 13.74 14.63
N MET A 152 -5.18 13.55 13.68
CA MET A 152 -4.25 14.61 13.24
C MET A 152 -4.86 15.42 12.09
N PHE A 153 -6.09 15.93 12.29
CA PHE A 153 -6.91 16.52 11.24
C PHE A 153 -6.27 17.73 10.57
N ASP A 154 -5.61 18.61 11.35
CA ASP A 154 -4.91 19.80 10.82
C ASP A 154 -3.84 19.41 9.78
N GLN A 155 -3.20 18.25 9.94
CA GLN A 155 -2.16 17.77 9.05
C GLN A 155 -2.76 16.99 7.86
N ALA A 156 -3.88 16.28 8.05
CA ALA A 156 -4.55 15.52 7.00
C ALA A 156 -5.22 16.44 5.95
N ILE A 157 -5.83 17.53 6.37
CA ILE A 157 -6.59 18.45 5.50
C ILE A 157 -5.77 18.97 4.31
N PRO A 158 -4.54 19.49 4.48
CA PRO A 158 -3.73 19.94 3.35
C PRO A 158 -3.46 18.83 2.33
N VAL A 159 -3.16 17.61 2.77
CA VAL A 159 -2.89 16.46 1.89
C VAL A 159 -4.16 16.08 1.12
N LEU A 160 -5.31 15.99 1.80
CA LEU A 160 -6.59 15.68 1.17
C LEU A 160 -6.99 16.73 0.11
N ASN A 161 -6.72 18.01 0.38
CA ASN A 161 -6.94 19.06 -0.61
C ASN A 161 -6.05 18.90 -1.84
N GLN A 162 -4.76 18.57 -1.67
CA GLN A 162 -3.85 18.33 -2.79
C GLN A 162 -4.27 17.09 -3.62
N ILE A 163 -4.78 16.04 -2.97
CA ILE A 163 -5.33 14.90 -3.68
C ILE A 163 -6.51 15.34 -4.56
N LEU A 164 -7.44 16.14 -4.02
CA LEU A 164 -8.59 16.63 -4.77
C LEU A 164 -8.25 17.66 -5.86
N GLU A 165 -7.12 18.35 -5.76
CA GLU A 165 -6.57 19.18 -6.84
C GLU A 165 -6.06 18.31 -8.01
N ARG A 166 -5.51 17.12 -7.74
CA ARG A 166 -5.01 16.17 -8.75
C ARG A 166 -6.12 15.29 -9.32
N ASP A 167 -6.99 14.79 -8.46
CA ASP A 167 -8.16 14.00 -8.82
C ASP A 167 -9.44 14.60 -8.18
N PRO A 168 -10.12 15.52 -8.89
CA PRO A 168 -11.37 16.14 -8.42
C PRO A 168 -12.55 15.17 -8.27
N GLN A 169 -12.42 13.91 -8.69
CA GLN A 169 -13.44 12.87 -8.55
C GLN A 169 -13.14 11.85 -7.44
N HIS A 170 -12.13 12.10 -6.62
CA HIS A 170 -11.73 11.21 -5.54
C HIS A 170 -12.70 11.26 -4.35
N ALA A 171 -13.80 10.52 -4.44
CA ALA A 171 -14.89 10.54 -3.45
C ALA A 171 -14.43 10.21 -2.01
N ASN A 172 -13.49 9.26 -1.85
CA ASN A 172 -12.91 8.94 -0.54
C ASN A 172 -12.16 10.11 0.08
N ALA A 173 -11.38 10.87 -0.72
CA ALA A 173 -10.67 12.05 -0.23
C ALA A 173 -11.65 13.15 0.17
N GLN A 174 -12.69 13.40 -0.63
CA GLN A 174 -13.75 14.37 -0.29
C GLN A 174 -14.49 13.98 0.99
N TYR A 175 -14.79 12.71 1.18
CA TYR A 175 -15.42 12.18 2.39
C TYR A 175 -14.56 12.45 3.64
N ASN A 176 -13.28 12.03 3.59
CA ASN A 176 -12.35 12.20 4.72
C ASN A 176 -12.03 13.68 5.00
N LEU A 177 -11.90 14.52 3.96
CA LEU A 177 -11.74 15.96 4.11
C LEU A 177 -12.95 16.57 4.84
N THR A 178 -14.15 16.15 4.47
CA THR A 178 -15.39 16.63 5.10
C THR A 178 -15.45 16.25 6.57
N LEU A 179 -15.12 15.01 6.91
CA LEU A 179 -15.06 14.56 8.31
C LEU A 179 -14.00 15.32 9.10
N ALA A 180 -12.78 15.45 8.56
CA ALA A 180 -11.69 16.16 9.23
C ALA A 180 -12.04 17.62 9.52
N LEU A 181 -12.66 18.33 8.56
CA LEU A 181 -13.14 19.69 8.74
C LEU A 181 -14.25 19.76 9.80
N TYR A 182 -15.19 18.82 9.81
CA TYR A 182 -16.25 18.78 10.83
C TYR A 182 -15.69 18.53 12.23
N MET A 183 -14.73 17.61 12.36
CA MET A 183 -14.08 17.33 13.65
C MET A 183 -13.35 18.54 14.25
N LEU A 184 -12.93 19.50 13.42
CA LEU A 184 -12.27 20.73 13.89
C LEU A 184 -13.25 21.89 14.18
N ASN A 185 -14.36 22.00 13.46
CA ASN A 185 -15.19 23.21 13.50
C ASN A 185 -16.66 22.95 13.82
N GLU A 186 -17.08 21.69 13.90
CA GLU A 186 -18.45 21.24 14.20
C GLU A 186 -19.54 21.88 13.30
N ASN A 187 -19.15 22.31 12.08
CA ASN A 187 -20.06 22.97 11.15
C ASN A 187 -20.88 21.94 10.36
N ILE A 188 -22.11 21.69 10.83
CA ILE A 188 -23.03 20.69 10.24
C ILE A 188 -23.41 21.05 8.80
N ASP A 189 -23.67 22.32 8.51
CA ASP A 189 -24.03 22.75 7.15
C ASP A 189 -22.92 22.51 6.13
N ALA A 190 -21.68 22.82 6.51
CA ALA A 190 -20.52 22.57 5.68
C ALA A 190 -20.28 21.04 5.51
N ALA A 191 -20.51 20.25 6.56
CA ALA A 191 -20.41 18.79 6.49
C ALA A 191 -21.45 18.20 5.52
N ILE A 192 -22.71 18.61 5.61
CA ILE A 192 -23.78 18.18 4.67
C ILE A 192 -23.36 18.48 3.22
N GLN A 193 -22.92 19.72 2.92
CA GLN A 193 -22.47 20.11 1.60
C GLN A 193 -21.26 19.30 1.12
N GLY A 194 -20.32 18.99 2.02
CA GLY A 194 -19.16 18.17 1.71
C GLY A 194 -19.52 16.72 1.36
N PHE A 195 -20.42 16.10 2.12
CA PHE A 195 -20.91 14.75 1.82
C PHE A 195 -21.80 14.72 0.55
N GLU A 196 -22.59 15.75 0.27
CA GLU A 196 -23.32 15.89 -0.99
C GLU A 196 -22.36 15.88 -2.19
N ARG A 197 -21.24 16.61 -2.11
CA ARG A 197 -20.20 16.60 -3.13
C ARG A 197 -19.60 15.20 -3.33
N ALA A 198 -19.27 14.50 -2.24
CA ALA A 198 -18.74 13.15 -2.31
C ALA A 198 -19.73 12.17 -2.98
N VAL A 199 -21.02 12.27 -2.68
CA VAL A 199 -22.08 11.48 -3.35
C VAL A 199 -22.26 11.86 -4.83
N GLN A 200 -22.03 13.14 -5.18
CA GLN A 200 -22.05 13.58 -6.60
C GLN A 200 -20.85 13.03 -7.39
N MET A 201 -19.69 12.92 -6.77
CA MET A 201 -18.48 12.31 -7.36
C MET A 201 -18.68 10.81 -7.60
N ASP A 202 -19.18 10.10 -6.59
CA ASP A 202 -19.54 8.68 -6.68
C ASP A 202 -20.87 8.41 -6.00
N SER A 203 -21.90 8.20 -6.81
CA SER A 203 -23.26 7.90 -6.32
C SER A 203 -23.39 6.55 -5.63
N GLN A 204 -22.40 5.67 -5.72
CA GLN A 204 -22.35 4.37 -5.04
C GLN A 204 -21.50 4.41 -3.74
N HIS A 205 -20.92 5.56 -3.39
CA HIS A 205 -20.09 5.70 -2.21
C HIS A 205 -20.91 5.62 -0.92
N LEU A 206 -21.05 4.40 -0.38
CA LEU A 206 -21.94 4.07 0.75
C LEU A 206 -21.64 4.90 2.01
N LEU A 207 -20.37 5.15 2.30
CA LEU A 207 -19.97 5.94 3.48
C LEU A 207 -20.51 7.37 3.40
N SER A 208 -20.38 8.04 2.24
CA SER A 208 -20.89 9.39 2.04
C SER A 208 -22.42 9.46 2.09
N GLN A 209 -23.11 8.47 1.50
CA GLN A 209 -24.58 8.40 1.59
C GLN A 209 -25.04 8.25 3.05
N HIS A 210 -24.38 7.38 3.81
CA HIS A 210 -24.72 7.17 5.22
C HIS A 210 -24.44 8.42 6.06
N ALA A 211 -23.25 9.01 5.89
CA ALA A 211 -22.88 10.26 6.59
C ALA A 211 -23.86 11.39 6.25
N LEU A 212 -24.18 11.59 4.98
CA LEU A 212 -25.14 12.61 4.54
C LEU A 212 -26.51 12.45 5.22
N LYS A 213 -27.02 11.22 5.27
CA LYS A 213 -28.28 10.92 5.96
C LYS A 213 -28.19 11.24 7.46
N THR A 214 -27.12 10.83 8.12
CA THR A 214 -26.89 11.04 9.55
C THR A 214 -26.83 12.53 9.90
N PHE A 215 -26.02 13.30 9.15
CA PHE A 215 -25.85 14.72 9.41
C PHE A 215 -27.12 15.55 9.16
N ARG A 216 -27.95 15.16 8.19
CA ARG A 216 -29.27 15.78 7.96
C ARG A 216 -30.23 15.51 9.12
N LEU A 217 -30.18 14.33 9.75
CA LEU A 217 -30.99 14.02 10.92
C LEU A 217 -30.53 14.83 12.13
N ILE A 218 -29.22 14.91 12.40
CA ILE A 218 -28.66 15.73 13.49
C ILE A 218 -29.12 17.19 13.34
N LYS A 219 -28.99 17.76 12.13
CA LYS A 219 -29.45 19.14 11.88
C LYS A 219 -30.95 19.32 12.17
N ALA A 220 -31.79 18.41 11.74
CA ALA A 220 -33.22 18.49 11.99
C ALA A 220 -33.57 18.39 13.48
N GLU A 221 -32.79 17.67 14.28
CA GLU A 221 -32.95 17.58 15.73
C GLU A 221 -32.51 18.86 16.44
N GLU A 222 -31.50 19.59 15.93
CA GLU A 222 -31.06 20.86 16.50
C GLU A 222 -32.05 22.02 16.22
N GLU A 223 -32.81 21.93 15.12
CA GLU A 223 -33.79 22.95 14.72
C GLU A 223 -35.18 22.72 15.35
N ALA A 224 -35.40 21.58 16.05
CA ALA A 224 -36.69 21.21 16.63
C ALA A 224 -36.84 21.64 18.09
#